data_0146497ec74673f13e4415ab786ef137
#
_entry.id   0146497ec74673f13e4415ab786ef137
#
_cell.length_a   1.000
_cell.length_b   1.000
_cell.length_c   1.000
_cell.angle_alpha   90.00
_cell.angle_beta   90.00
_cell.angle_gamma   90.00
#
_symmetry.space_group_name_H-M   'P 1'
#
loop_
_entity.id
_entity.type
_entity.pdbx_description
1 polymer ?
#
loop_
_entity_poly.entity_id
_entity_poly.type
_entity_poly.pdbx_seq_one_letter_code
_entity_poly.pdbx_strand_id
1 'polypeptide(L)'
;VGEDGPTHQPVEHLAAYRAMPNLAMVRPGDADETAQAWYGILERRSPAALILTRQNLPNPARGEGTGLASAKGVRRGAYVLKDTDGKPDVLLFASGSEVQLALEASETLAGDGVKARVISVPCMEWFAQQDSDYRASVVPANVKARVSVEAGLAMPWREWVGDHGRSVSIETFGAPGAAGTLFDHFGVTADAVVAAAKESLEAVGTAQ
;
A
#
# COMPACT_ATOMS: atom_id res chain seq x y z
N VAL A 1 15.31 5.76 8.11
CA VAL A 1 15.06 6.89 9.01
C VAL A 1 16.06 6.90 10.14
N GLY A 2 16.27 8.06 10.79
CA GLY A 2 17.31 8.23 11.80
C GLY A 2 18.72 8.06 11.22
N GLU A 3 19.64 7.62 12.02
CA GLU A 3 21.03 7.37 11.65
C GLU A 3 21.27 6.05 10.90
N ASP A 4 20.25 5.19 10.79
CA ASP A 4 20.41 3.84 10.25
C ASP A 4 20.81 3.81 8.77
N GLY A 5 20.20 4.67 7.96
CA GLY A 5 20.56 4.86 6.56
C GLY A 5 20.37 3.64 5.66
N PRO A 6 20.89 3.68 4.42
CA PRO A 6 20.62 2.66 3.39
C PRO A 6 21.22 1.29 3.70
N THR A 7 22.25 1.20 4.53
CA THR A 7 22.88 -0.08 4.90
C THR A 7 22.03 -0.91 5.87
N HIS A 8 21.13 -0.29 6.62
CA HIS A 8 20.25 -0.95 7.60
C HIS A 8 18.76 -0.85 7.24
N GLN A 9 18.44 -0.02 6.26
CA GLN A 9 17.08 0.21 5.76
C GLN A 9 17.07 0.21 4.22
N PRO A 10 17.51 -0.87 3.59
CA PRO A 10 17.66 -0.93 2.14
C PRO A 10 16.30 -0.95 1.44
N VAL A 11 16.09 -0.01 0.55
CA VAL A 11 14.86 0.20 -0.23
C VAL A 11 14.58 -1.00 -1.15
N GLU A 12 15.61 -1.56 -1.74
CA GLU A 12 15.57 -2.64 -2.73
C GLU A 12 15.23 -4.02 -2.14
N HIS A 13 15.45 -4.23 -0.86
CA HIS A 13 15.22 -5.53 -0.23
C HIS A 13 13.75 -5.95 -0.22
N LEU A 14 12.81 -5.00 -0.16
CA LEU A 14 11.39 -5.32 -0.25
C LEU A 14 11.06 -6.04 -1.56
N ALA A 15 11.57 -5.53 -2.67
CA ALA A 15 11.41 -6.15 -3.98
C ALA A 15 12.14 -7.49 -4.08
N ALA A 16 13.37 -7.58 -3.57
CA ALA A 16 14.17 -8.80 -3.57
C ALA A 16 13.50 -9.93 -2.77
N TYR A 17 12.95 -9.63 -1.61
CA TYR A 17 12.25 -10.64 -0.79
C TYR A 17 10.95 -11.10 -1.41
N ARG A 18 10.18 -10.21 -2.06
CA ARG A 18 8.97 -10.59 -2.81
C ARG A 18 9.28 -11.49 -4.03
N ALA A 19 10.52 -11.46 -4.53
CA ALA A 19 10.95 -12.34 -5.60
C ALA A 19 11.38 -13.75 -5.13
N MET A 20 11.52 -13.98 -3.80
CA MET A 20 11.94 -15.28 -3.26
C MET A 20 10.76 -16.26 -3.20
N PRO A 21 10.83 -17.41 -3.89
CA PRO A 21 9.78 -18.42 -3.81
C PRO A 21 9.54 -18.90 -2.38
N ASN A 22 8.28 -19.08 -2.02
CA ASN A 22 7.84 -19.60 -0.72
C ASN A 22 8.17 -18.69 0.49
N LEU A 23 8.60 -17.46 0.29
CA LEU A 23 8.75 -16.46 1.34
C LEU A 23 7.58 -15.46 1.25
N ALA A 24 6.78 -15.35 2.31
CA ALA A 24 5.78 -14.30 2.42
C ALA A 24 6.42 -13.03 2.98
N MET A 25 6.30 -11.92 2.26
CA MET A 25 6.79 -10.62 2.69
C MET A 25 5.63 -9.82 3.28
N VAL A 26 5.58 -9.70 4.62
CA VAL A 26 4.46 -9.11 5.35
C VAL A 26 4.83 -7.75 5.92
N ARG A 27 4.18 -6.70 5.45
CA ARG A 27 4.46 -5.30 5.81
C ARG A 27 3.19 -4.59 6.29
N PRO A 28 2.82 -4.73 7.59
CA PRO A 28 1.61 -4.13 8.15
C PRO A 28 1.72 -2.61 8.31
N GLY A 29 0.58 -1.91 8.21
CA GLY A 29 0.49 -0.46 8.22
C GLY A 29 0.30 0.19 9.59
N ASP A 30 -0.09 -0.59 10.61
CA ASP A 30 -0.32 -0.11 11.99
C ASP A 30 -0.28 -1.25 13.01
N ALA A 31 -0.59 -0.96 14.28
CA ALA A 31 -0.54 -1.94 15.36
C ALA A 31 -1.59 -3.05 15.20
N ASP A 32 -2.81 -2.72 14.76
CA ASP A 32 -3.87 -3.70 14.55
C ASP A 32 -3.54 -4.63 13.38
N GLU A 33 -3.00 -4.09 12.28
CA GLU A 33 -2.49 -4.89 11.18
C GLU A 33 -1.31 -5.77 11.61
N THR A 34 -0.41 -5.25 12.45
CA THR A 34 0.73 -6.02 12.98
C THR A 34 0.25 -7.23 13.79
N ALA A 35 -0.75 -7.06 14.66
CA ALA A 35 -1.33 -8.16 15.42
C ALA A 35 -1.95 -9.23 14.49
N GLN A 36 -2.65 -8.81 13.43
CA GLN A 36 -3.23 -9.73 12.46
C GLN A 36 -2.18 -10.39 11.55
N ALA A 37 -1.08 -9.68 11.24
CA ALA A 37 0.06 -10.23 10.52
C ALA A 37 0.73 -11.36 11.30
N TRP A 38 1.01 -11.16 12.59
CA TRP A 38 1.52 -12.20 13.47
C TRP A 38 0.61 -13.43 13.50
N TYR A 39 -0.70 -13.20 13.67
CA TYR A 39 -1.66 -14.32 13.65
C TYR A 39 -1.60 -15.09 12.33
N GLY A 40 -1.62 -14.39 11.19
CA GLY A 40 -1.56 -15.01 9.86
C GLY A 40 -0.27 -15.77 9.60
N ILE A 41 0.87 -15.30 10.08
CA ILE A 41 2.17 -15.95 9.97
C ILE A 41 2.16 -17.27 10.77
N LEU A 42 1.73 -17.23 12.03
CA LEU A 42 1.71 -18.40 12.90
C LEU A 42 0.71 -19.47 12.42
N GLU A 43 -0.45 -19.04 11.90
CA GLU A 43 -1.47 -19.94 11.36
C GLU A 43 -0.97 -20.70 10.12
N ARG A 44 -0.26 -20.02 9.21
CA ARG A 44 0.24 -20.60 7.96
C ARG A 44 1.43 -21.52 8.13
N ARG A 45 2.24 -21.34 9.16
CA ARG A 45 3.45 -22.15 9.44
C ARG A 45 4.40 -22.26 8.24
N SER A 46 4.51 -21.20 7.47
CA SER A 46 5.40 -21.08 6.31
C SER A 46 6.39 -19.92 6.52
N PRO A 47 7.54 -19.90 5.83
CA PRO A 47 8.50 -18.82 5.94
C PRO A 47 7.86 -17.47 5.66
N ALA A 48 8.11 -16.49 6.54
CA ALA A 48 7.63 -15.13 6.38
C ALA A 48 8.65 -14.14 6.93
N ALA A 49 8.82 -13.01 6.23
CA ALA A 49 9.54 -11.85 6.72
C ALA A 49 8.52 -10.79 7.16
N LEU A 50 8.49 -10.47 8.44
CA LEU A 50 7.66 -9.41 8.99
C LEU A 50 8.47 -8.11 9.02
N ILE A 51 8.10 -7.16 8.18
CA ILE A 51 8.81 -5.88 8.02
C ILE A 51 8.02 -4.79 8.74
N LEU A 52 8.60 -4.28 9.80
CA LEU A 52 8.02 -3.22 10.62
C LEU A 52 8.71 -1.89 10.37
N THR A 53 8.03 -0.80 10.69
CA THR A 53 8.61 0.53 10.63
C THR A 53 9.21 0.94 11.97
N ARG A 54 10.22 1.79 11.95
CA ARG A 54 10.89 2.30 13.15
C ARG A 54 10.16 3.51 13.75
N GLN A 55 9.59 4.38 12.91
CA GLN A 55 8.84 5.55 13.37
C GLN A 55 7.48 5.15 13.98
N ASN A 56 6.98 5.99 14.88
CA ASN A 56 5.62 5.83 15.41
C ASN A 56 4.59 6.03 14.31
N LEU A 57 3.59 5.17 14.30
CA LEU A 57 2.46 5.26 13.39
C LEU A 57 1.16 5.47 14.17
N PRO A 58 0.21 6.26 13.64
CA PRO A 58 -1.14 6.30 14.20
C PRO A 58 -1.80 4.92 14.08
N ASN A 59 -2.65 4.60 15.03
CA ASN A 59 -3.48 3.40 15.01
C ASN A 59 -4.95 3.83 14.95
N PRO A 60 -5.51 4.04 13.75
CA PRO A 60 -6.87 4.54 13.59
C PRO A 60 -7.90 3.50 14.06
N ALA A 61 -9.00 3.98 14.63
CA ALA A 61 -10.12 3.11 15.00
C ALA A 61 -10.68 2.41 13.74
N ARG A 62 -10.97 1.12 13.85
CA ARG A 62 -11.43 0.28 12.75
C ARG A 62 -12.73 -0.45 13.08
N GLY A 63 -13.47 -0.84 12.08
CA GLY A 63 -14.69 -1.60 12.19
C GLY A 63 -15.96 -0.76 12.03
N GLU A 64 -17.08 -1.28 12.48
CA GLU A 64 -18.39 -0.67 12.27
C GLU A 64 -18.46 0.78 12.74
N GLY A 65 -18.99 1.66 11.89
CA GLY A 65 -19.15 3.09 12.18
C GLY A 65 -17.88 3.95 12.04
N THR A 66 -16.71 3.37 11.74
CA THR A 66 -15.45 4.14 11.65
C THR A 66 -15.08 4.55 10.23
N GLY A 67 -15.72 3.98 9.23
CA GLY A 67 -15.36 4.15 7.81
C GLY A 67 -14.13 3.34 7.38
N LEU A 68 -13.44 2.64 8.30
CA LEU A 68 -12.31 1.77 8.02
C LEU A 68 -12.64 0.30 8.31
N ALA A 69 -12.26 -0.58 7.40
CA ALA A 69 -12.47 -2.01 7.57
C ALA A 69 -11.60 -2.60 8.70
N SER A 70 -12.05 -3.72 9.25
CA SER A 70 -11.29 -4.47 10.27
C SER A 70 -9.94 -4.94 9.73
N ALA A 71 -8.89 -4.84 10.56
CA ALA A 71 -7.55 -5.34 10.25
C ALA A 71 -7.48 -6.86 10.01
N LYS A 72 -8.55 -7.63 10.31
CA LYS A 72 -8.63 -9.06 9.96
C LYS A 72 -8.40 -9.33 8.46
N GLY A 73 -8.62 -8.33 7.60
CA GLY A 73 -8.32 -8.38 6.17
C GLY A 73 -6.85 -8.69 5.84
N VAL A 74 -5.91 -8.36 6.73
CA VAL A 74 -4.48 -8.68 6.62
C VAL A 74 -4.24 -10.16 6.34
N ARG A 75 -5.01 -11.05 6.94
CA ARG A 75 -4.89 -12.50 6.75
C ARG A 75 -5.16 -12.96 5.32
N ARG A 76 -5.79 -12.12 4.52
CA ARG A 76 -6.05 -12.35 3.09
C ARG A 76 -5.00 -11.71 2.18
N GLY A 77 -4.01 -11.01 2.76
CA GLY A 77 -2.87 -10.43 2.06
C GLY A 77 -3.10 -9.02 1.52
N ALA A 78 -4.29 -8.73 0.99
CA ALA A 78 -4.75 -7.39 0.66
C ALA A 78 -6.25 -7.30 0.91
N TYR A 79 -6.73 -6.10 1.24
CA TYR A 79 -8.16 -5.87 1.51
C TYR A 79 -8.52 -4.39 1.31
N VAL A 80 -9.79 -4.13 1.04
CA VAL A 80 -10.30 -2.76 0.98
C VAL A 80 -10.32 -2.20 2.40
N LEU A 81 -9.44 -1.23 2.69
CA LEU A 81 -9.35 -0.58 3.98
C LEU A 81 -10.39 0.54 4.11
N LYS A 82 -10.53 1.37 3.08
CA LYS A 82 -11.52 2.44 2.98
C LYS A 82 -12.19 2.35 1.61
N ASP A 83 -13.49 2.15 1.60
CA ASP A 83 -14.26 2.09 0.36
C ASP A 83 -14.95 3.43 0.05
N THR A 84 -15.59 3.48 -1.09
CA THR A 84 -16.34 4.63 -1.59
C THR A 84 -17.81 4.26 -1.79
N ASP A 85 -18.67 5.24 -1.82
CA ASP A 85 -20.05 5.02 -2.23
C ASP A 85 -20.11 4.74 -3.75
N GLY A 86 -20.41 3.49 -4.10
CA GLY A 86 -20.47 3.02 -5.48
C GLY A 86 -19.11 2.68 -6.09
N LYS A 87 -19.01 2.78 -7.41
CA LYS A 87 -17.77 2.44 -8.13
C LYS A 87 -16.67 3.46 -7.84
N PRO A 88 -15.47 3.03 -7.43
CA PRO A 88 -14.33 3.94 -7.31
C PRO A 88 -13.83 4.42 -8.68
N ASP A 89 -13.36 5.66 -8.74
CA ASP A 89 -12.69 6.25 -9.90
C ASP A 89 -11.23 5.81 -9.96
N VAL A 90 -10.58 5.72 -8.79
CA VAL A 90 -9.17 5.34 -8.65
C VAL A 90 -8.95 4.37 -7.50
N LEU A 91 -7.99 3.45 -7.64
CA LEU A 91 -7.52 2.55 -6.58
C LEU A 91 -6.17 3.02 -6.06
N LEU A 92 -6.07 3.20 -4.74
CA LEU A 92 -4.84 3.55 -4.03
C LEU A 92 -4.34 2.31 -3.28
N PHE A 93 -3.20 1.77 -3.68
CA PHE A 93 -2.55 0.64 -3.01
C PHE A 93 -1.43 1.13 -2.11
N ALA A 94 -1.37 0.62 -0.91
CA ALA A 94 -0.29 0.93 0.03
C ALA A 94 0.06 -0.26 0.91
N SER A 95 1.30 -0.30 1.39
CA SER A 95 1.73 -1.24 2.42
C SER A 95 2.58 -0.52 3.48
N GLY A 96 2.62 -1.07 4.68
CA GLY A 96 3.42 -0.51 5.77
C GLY A 96 3.01 0.91 6.15
N SER A 97 3.98 1.73 6.55
CA SER A 97 3.74 3.11 7.00
C SER A 97 3.05 4.00 5.97
N GLU A 98 3.12 3.67 4.69
CA GLU A 98 2.54 4.48 3.61
C GLU A 98 1.02 4.29 3.45
N VAL A 99 0.41 3.33 4.15
CA VAL A 99 -1.05 3.19 4.22
C VAL A 99 -1.72 4.49 4.69
N GLN A 100 -1.09 5.23 5.59
CA GLN A 100 -1.60 6.51 6.08
C GLN A 100 -1.60 7.59 5.00
N LEU A 101 -0.55 7.61 4.16
CA LEU A 101 -0.48 8.55 3.03
C LEU A 101 -1.60 8.29 2.02
N ALA A 102 -1.93 7.03 1.79
CA ALA A 102 -3.06 6.68 0.93
C ALA A 102 -4.42 7.08 1.53
N LEU A 103 -4.59 6.96 2.86
CA LEU A 103 -5.80 7.43 3.55
C LEU A 103 -5.93 8.95 3.45
N GLU A 104 -4.88 9.69 3.75
CA GLU A 104 -4.83 11.16 3.65
C GLU A 104 -5.10 11.63 2.22
N ALA A 105 -4.43 11.02 1.24
CA ALA A 105 -4.67 11.31 -0.18
C ALA A 105 -6.13 11.03 -0.59
N SER A 106 -6.75 9.97 -0.05
CA SER A 106 -8.15 9.66 -0.35
C SER A 106 -9.11 10.73 0.16
N GLU A 107 -8.80 11.39 1.27
CA GLU A 107 -9.61 12.49 1.82
C GLU A 107 -9.47 13.76 0.96
N THR A 108 -8.25 14.08 0.53
CA THR A 108 -8.01 15.19 -0.38
C THR A 108 -8.72 14.99 -1.72
N LEU A 109 -8.60 13.77 -2.30
CA LEU A 109 -9.28 13.42 -3.55
C LEU A 109 -10.81 13.49 -3.42
N ALA A 110 -11.37 13.06 -2.27
CA ALA A 110 -12.81 13.18 -2.01
C ALA A 110 -13.25 14.65 -1.97
N GLY A 111 -12.44 15.56 -1.42
CA GLY A 111 -12.67 17.01 -1.49
C GLY A 111 -12.73 17.54 -2.92
N ASP A 112 -12.00 16.93 -3.84
CA ASP A 112 -12.00 17.24 -5.28
C ASP A 112 -13.10 16.48 -6.06
N GLY A 113 -13.96 15.71 -5.37
CA GLY A 113 -15.05 14.93 -5.98
C GLY A 113 -14.60 13.60 -6.59
N VAL A 114 -13.37 13.15 -6.36
CA VAL A 114 -12.82 11.88 -6.87
C VAL A 114 -13.02 10.77 -5.84
N LYS A 115 -13.63 9.66 -6.26
CA LYS A 115 -13.88 8.47 -5.43
C LYS A 115 -12.66 7.57 -5.39
N ALA A 116 -11.86 7.68 -4.34
CA ALA A 116 -10.64 6.90 -4.16
C ALA A 116 -10.84 5.76 -3.16
N ARG A 117 -10.73 4.50 -3.64
CA ARG A 117 -10.70 3.31 -2.77
C ARG A 117 -9.30 3.08 -2.27
N VAL A 118 -9.11 2.97 -0.95
CA VAL A 118 -7.83 2.62 -0.34
C VAL A 118 -7.77 1.12 -0.07
N ILE A 119 -6.72 0.48 -0.56
CA ILE A 119 -6.44 -0.94 -0.42
C ILE A 119 -5.14 -1.10 0.35
N SER A 120 -5.22 -1.64 1.56
CA SER A 120 -4.03 -2.08 2.29
C SER A 120 -3.54 -3.41 1.71
N VAL A 121 -2.25 -3.48 1.40
CA VAL A 121 -1.60 -4.65 0.79
C VAL A 121 -0.44 -5.12 1.68
N PRO A 122 -0.72 -5.65 2.86
CA PRO A 122 0.33 -6.11 3.76
C PRO A 122 1.12 -7.31 3.22
N CYS A 123 0.55 -8.16 2.35
CA CYS A 123 1.26 -9.32 1.80
C CYS A 123 0.74 -9.72 0.42
N MET A 124 1.49 -9.42 -0.61
CA MET A 124 1.13 -9.73 -2.01
C MET A 124 0.98 -11.23 -2.25
N GLU A 125 1.85 -12.04 -1.66
CA GLU A 125 1.89 -13.49 -1.81
C GLU A 125 0.63 -14.16 -1.24
N TRP A 126 0.13 -13.68 -0.10
CA TRP A 126 -1.11 -14.19 0.48
C TRP A 126 -2.35 -13.78 -0.32
N PHE A 127 -2.31 -12.58 -0.91
CA PHE A 127 -3.39 -12.13 -1.78
C PHE A 127 -3.45 -12.93 -3.08
N ALA A 128 -2.32 -13.25 -3.67
CA ALA A 128 -2.24 -14.07 -4.88
C ALA A 128 -2.85 -15.47 -4.70
N GLN A 129 -2.85 -16.00 -3.46
CA GLN A 129 -3.45 -17.29 -3.10
C GLN A 129 -4.97 -17.24 -2.89
N GLN A 130 -5.58 -16.05 -2.90
CA GLN A 130 -7.04 -15.93 -2.75
C GLN A 130 -7.76 -16.34 -4.04
N ASP A 131 -9.03 -16.72 -3.88
CA ASP A 131 -9.89 -17.00 -5.03
C ASP A 131 -10.09 -15.76 -5.93
N SER A 132 -10.48 -16.01 -7.18
CA SER A 132 -10.65 -14.97 -8.20
C SER A 132 -11.70 -13.94 -7.81
N ASP A 133 -12.77 -14.36 -7.15
CA ASP A 133 -13.90 -13.49 -6.82
C ASP A 133 -13.50 -12.50 -5.73
N TYR A 134 -12.77 -12.96 -4.72
CA TYR A 134 -12.23 -12.07 -3.72
C TYR A 134 -11.22 -11.09 -4.33
N ARG A 135 -10.28 -11.58 -5.13
CA ARG A 135 -9.31 -10.69 -5.78
C ARG A 135 -10.00 -9.64 -6.63
N ALA A 136 -11.02 -10.02 -7.38
CA ALA A 136 -11.81 -9.09 -8.20
C ALA A 136 -12.62 -8.10 -7.36
N SER A 137 -13.11 -8.49 -6.18
CA SER A 137 -13.82 -7.59 -5.27
C SER A 137 -12.92 -6.51 -4.68
N VAL A 138 -11.65 -6.85 -4.38
CA VAL A 138 -10.66 -5.91 -3.86
C VAL A 138 -10.08 -5.04 -4.99
N VAL A 139 -9.69 -5.66 -6.12
CA VAL A 139 -9.06 -5.01 -7.27
C VAL A 139 -9.91 -5.21 -8.53
N PRO A 140 -11.00 -4.46 -8.68
CA PRO A 140 -11.89 -4.59 -9.82
C PRO A 140 -11.18 -4.24 -11.14
N ALA A 141 -11.25 -5.14 -12.11
CA ALA A 141 -10.54 -5.03 -13.39
C ALA A 141 -10.98 -3.84 -14.25
N ASN A 142 -12.20 -3.35 -14.03
CA ASN A 142 -12.78 -2.20 -14.75
C ASN A 142 -12.38 -0.83 -14.17
N VAL A 143 -11.58 -0.77 -13.09
CA VAL A 143 -10.98 0.46 -12.59
C VAL A 143 -9.52 0.45 -13.02
N LYS A 144 -9.20 1.29 -14.00
CA LYS A 144 -7.87 1.35 -14.64
C LYS A 144 -6.97 2.40 -14.05
N ALA A 145 -7.53 3.46 -13.45
CA ALA A 145 -6.74 4.44 -12.72
C ALA A 145 -6.29 3.82 -11.39
N ARG A 146 -4.97 3.73 -11.19
CA ARG A 146 -4.37 3.00 -10.08
C ARG A 146 -3.09 3.66 -9.63
N VAL A 147 -2.89 3.75 -8.33
CA VAL A 147 -1.65 4.28 -7.74
C VAL A 147 -1.16 3.34 -6.66
N SER A 148 0.14 3.08 -6.62
CA SER A 148 0.79 2.46 -5.48
C SER A 148 1.64 3.47 -4.72
N VAL A 149 1.72 3.35 -3.41
CA VAL A 149 2.64 4.11 -2.57
C VAL A 149 3.37 3.18 -1.60
N GLU A 150 4.69 3.18 -1.69
CA GLU A 150 5.56 2.40 -0.82
C GLU A 150 6.95 3.03 -0.78
N ALA A 151 7.55 3.16 0.42
CA ALA A 151 8.96 3.53 0.58
C ALA A 151 9.88 2.36 0.17
N GLY A 152 9.81 1.99 -1.09
CA GLY A 152 10.49 0.88 -1.74
C GLY A 152 10.46 1.09 -3.26
N LEU A 153 11.01 0.14 -4.03
CA LEU A 153 11.00 0.20 -5.49
C LEU A 153 9.60 0.01 -6.08
N ALA A 154 9.30 0.67 -7.19
CA ALA A 154 8.03 0.50 -7.92
C ALA A 154 7.89 -0.90 -8.56
N MET A 155 8.99 -1.64 -8.74
CA MET A 155 9.02 -2.88 -9.50
C MET A 155 7.95 -3.91 -9.09
N PRO A 156 7.72 -4.21 -7.78
CA PRO A 156 6.71 -5.19 -7.37
C PRO A 156 5.27 -4.74 -7.61
N TRP A 157 5.06 -3.44 -7.81
CA TRP A 157 3.74 -2.85 -7.99
C TRP A 157 3.26 -2.80 -9.42
N ARG A 158 4.13 -3.09 -10.41
CA ARG A 158 3.81 -2.95 -11.85
C ARG A 158 2.57 -3.73 -12.27
N GLU A 159 2.43 -4.96 -11.78
CA GLU A 159 1.25 -5.78 -12.05
C GLU A 159 -0.03 -5.21 -11.41
N TRP A 160 0.11 -4.54 -10.25
CA TRP A 160 -1.02 -3.96 -9.53
C TRP A 160 -1.55 -2.69 -10.19
N VAL A 161 -0.64 -1.83 -10.60
CA VAL A 161 -1.01 -0.52 -11.16
C VAL A 161 -1.35 -0.60 -12.65
N GLY A 162 -0.75 -1.52 -13.41
CA GLY A 162 -0.99 -1.69 -14.85
C GLY A 162 -0.50 -0.52 -15.69
N ASP A 163 -0.95 -0.45 -16.95
CA ASP A 163 -0.39 0.45 -17.96
C ASP A 163 -0.69 1.94 -17.74
N HIS A 164 -1.83 2.26 -17.12
CA HIS A 164 -2.25 3.64 -16.85
C HIS A 164 -1.89 4.10 -15.43
N GLY A 165 -1.37 3.18 -14.62
CA GLY A 165 -1.08 3.48 -13.21
C GLY A 165 0.20 4.26 -12.98
N ARG A 166 0.36 4.67 -11.73
CA ARG A 166 1.54 5.40 -11.23
C ARG A 166 2.01 4.78 -9.94
N SER A 167 3.29 4.97 -9.63
CA SER A 167 3.87 4.55 -8.35
C SER A 167 4.58 5.73 -7.69
N VAL A 168 4.26 5.95 -6.42
CA VAL A 168 5.01 6.83 -5.54
C VAL A 168 5.99 5.94 -4.77
N SER A 169 7.28 6.02 -5.13
CA SER A 169 8.31 5.03 -4.78
C SER A 169 9.66 5.70 -4.57
N ILE A 170 10.63 4.94 -4.10
CA ILE A 170 12.03 5.37 -3.99
C ILE A 170 12.85 4.51 -4.95
N GLU A 171 13.38 5.13 -6.01
CA GLU A 171 14.15 4.44 -7.08
C GLU A 171 15.67 4.60 -6.91
N THR A 172 16.12 4.98 -5.75
CA THR A 172 17.53 5.15 -5.39
C THR A 172 17.79 4.63 -3.99
N PHE A 173 19.04 4.62 -3.54
CA PHE A 173 19.33 4.31 -2.15
C PHE A 173 18.69 5.31 -1.20
N GLY A 174 18.28 4.83 -0.02
CA GLY A 174 17.80 5.67 1.06
C GLY A 174 18.90 6.57 1.65
N ALA A 175 18.54 7.37 2.63
CA ALA A 175 19.46 8.27 3.34
C ALA A 175 19.18 8.26 4.86
N PRO A 176 20.15 8.60 5.71
CA PRO A 176 19.92 8.84 7.12
C PRO A 176 19.21 10.19 7.33
N GLY A 177 18.29 10.26 8.28
CA GLY A 177 17.60 11.49 8.63
C GLY A 177 16.26 11.27 9.32
N ALA A 178 15.63 12.34 9.78
CA ALA A 178 14.29 12.28 10.34
C ALA A 178 13.27 11.78 9.31
N ALA A 179 12.32 10.98 9.73
CA ALA A 179 11.35 10.35 8.83
C ALA A 179 10.64 11.35 7.92
N GLY A 180 10.03 12.41 8.48
CA GLY A 180 9.32 13.43 7.68
C GLY A 180 10.22 14.09 6.62
N THR A 181 11.45 14.48 7.02
CA THR A 181 12.41 15.06 6.08
C THR A 181 12.76 14.10 4.93
N LEU A 182 12.90 12.80 5.21
CA LEU A 182 13.22 11.81 4.19
C LEU A 182 12.03 11.54 3.28
N PHE A 183 10.82 11.45 3.83
CA PHE A 183 9.61 11.29 3.03
C PHE A 183 9.42 12.48 2.07
N ASP A 184 9.62 13.71 2.54
CA ASP A 184 9.59 14.90 1.69
C ASP A 184 10.69 14.88 0.62
N HIS A 185 11.92 14.56 1.03
CA HIS A 185 13.08 14.50 0.12
C HIS A 185 12.89 13.49 -1.02
N PHE A 186 12.33 12.32 -0.72
CA PHE A 186 12.08 11.28 -1.71
C PHE A 186 10.72 11.41 -2.41
N GLY A 187 9.91 12.41 -2.05
CA GLY A 187 8.60 12.63 -2.64
C GLY A 187 7.56 11.56 -2.30
N VAL A 188 7.74 10.83 -1.19
CA VAL A 188 6.77 9.82 -0.73
C VAL A 188 5.78 10.50 0.22
N THR A 189 4.85 11.25 -0.34
CA THR A 189 3.91 12.10 0.39
C THR A 189 2.46 11.88 -0.06
N ALA A 190 1.49 12.29 0.75
CA ALA A 190 0.08 12.26 0.36
C ALA A 190 -0.19 13.12 -0.87
N ASP A 191 0.44 14.29 -0.99
CA ASP A 191 0.31 15.18 -2.16
C ASP A 191 0.83 14.49 -3.43
N ALA A 192 1.95 13.75 -3.34
CA ALA A 192 2.46 12.99 -4.48
C ALA A 192 1.48 11.87 -4.90
N VAL A 193 0.81 11.22 -3.95
CA VAL A 193 -0.24 10.23 -4.24
C VAL A 193 -1.44 10.89 -4.92
N VAL A 194 -1.87 12.07 -4.47
CA VAL A 194 -2.94 12.85 -5.11
C VAL A 194 -2.57 13.22 -6.55
N ALA A 195 -1.36 13.73 -6.77
CA ALA A 195 -0.87 14.08 -8.11
C ALA A 195 -0.83 12.85 -9.02
N ALA A 196 -0.26 11.74 -8.55
CA ALA A 196 -0.21 10.47 -9.28
C ALA A 196 -1.60 9.92 -9.61
N ALA A 197 -2.59 10.09 -8.71
CA ALA A 197 -3.98 9.70 -8.96
C ALA A 197 -4.61 10.51 -10.09
N LYS A 198 -4.42 11.82 -10.09
CA LYS A 198 -4.90 12.72 -11.16
C LYS A 198 -4.26 12.37 -12.51
N GLU A 199 -2.96 12.16 -12.56
CA GLU A 199 -2.26 11.70 -13.77
C GLU A 199 -2.77 10.36 -14.29
N SER A 200 -3.03 9.41 -13.38
CA SER A 200 -3.56 8.10 -13.76
C SER A 200 -4.99 8.19 -14.33
N LEU A 201 -5.83 9.05 -13.74
CA LEU A 201 -7.18 9.34 -14.24
C LEU A 201 -7.15 9.97 -15.63
N GLU A 202 -6.26 10.94 -15.85
CA GLU A 202 -6.06 11.57 -17.16
C GLU A 202 -5.59 10.56 -18.20
N ALA A 203 -4.64 9.68 -17.85
CA ALA A 203 -4.13 8.65 -18.75
C ALA A 203 -5.24 7.66 -19.17
N VAL A 204 -6.17 7.33 -18.29
CA VAL A 204 -7.35 6.49 -18.61
C VAL A 204 -8.33 7.24 -19.49
N GLY A 205 -8.58 8.53 -19.23
CA GLY A 205 -9.49 9.36 -20.03
C GLY A 205 -9.01 9.59 -21.46
N THR A 206 -7.69 9.67 -21.69
CA THR A 206 -7.10 9.87 -23.02
C THR A 206 -6.99 8.57 -23.84
N ALA A 207 -7.15 7.40 -23.22
CA ALA A 207 -7.07 6.09 -23.89
C ALA A 207 -8.44 5.56 -24.37
N GLN A 208 -9.53 6.32 -24.13
CA GLN A 208 -10.89 6.02 -24.60
C GLN A 208 -11.18 6.80 -25.90
#